data_e8da02a644521121c84033bee242928a
#
_entry.id   e8da02a644521121c84033bee242928a
#
_cell.length_a   1.000
_cell.length_b   1.000
_cell.length_c   1.000
_cell.angle_alpha   90.00
_cell.angle_beta   90.00
_cell.angle_gamma   90.00
#
_symmetry.space_group_name_H-M   'P 1'
#
loop_
_entity.id
_entity.type
_entity.pdbx_description
1 polymer ?
#
loop_
_entity_poly.entity_id
_entity_poly.type
_entity_poly.pdbx_seq_one_letter_code
_entity_poly.pdbx_strand_id
1 'polypeptide(L)'
;MKKFVCTVCGYVHEGDTPPEFCPICKASAEKFKEQVGEKTWAAEHVVGVAKGAPQEIIDGLRMNFEGECSEVGMYLAMARVAHREGYPEIGLYWEKAAYEEAEHAAKFAELLGEVVTDSTKKNLEMRVEAENGATAGKVDLAKRAKELNLDA
;
A
#
# COMPACT_ATOMS: atom_id res chain seq x y z
N MET A 1 -9.69 -30.69 -9.78
CA MET A 1 -8.64 -30.03 -10.58
C MET A 1 -7.64 -29.41 -9.64
N LYS A 2 -6.38 -29.62 -9.90
CA LYS A 2 -5.27 -29.04 -9.13
C LYS A 2 -4.92 -27.65 -9.65
N LYS A 3 -4.31 -26.82 -8.80
CA LYS A 3 -3.74 -25.53 -9.22
C LYS A 3 -2.23 -25.60 -9.19
N PHE A 4 -1.61 -25.16 -10.27
CA PHE A 4 -0.15 -25.10 -10.41
C PHE A 4 0.27 -23.66 -10.61
N VAL A 5 1.15 -23.14 -9.76
CA VAL A 5 1.64 -21.75 -9.81
C VAL A 5 3.03 -21.73 -10.45
N CYS A 6 3.18 -20.92 -11.49
CA CYS A 6 4.48 -20.64 -12.08
C CYS A 6 5.34 -19.81 -11.09
N THR A 7 6.48 -20.35 -10.68
CA THR A 7 7.38 -19.69 -9.72
C THR A 7 8.16 -18.52 -10.32
N VAL A 8 8.05 -18.30 -11.64
CA VAL A 8 8.73 -17.19 -12.34
C VAL A 8 7.82 -15.95 -12.43
N CYS A 9 6.54 -16.12 -12.80
CA CYS A 9 5.64 -14.99 -13.06
C CYS A 9 4.32 -15.01 -12.27
N GLY A 10 4.10 -16.03 -11.41
CA GLY A 10 2.88 -16.15 -10.61
C GLY A 10 1.64 -16.63 -11.36
N TYR A 11 1.72 -16.93 -12.67
CA TYR A 11 0.58 -17.46 -13.43
C TYR A 11 0.05 -18.76 -12.78
N VAL A 12 -1.26 -18.86 -12.65
CA VAL A 12 -1.94 -20.05 -12.09
C VAL A 12 -2.59 -20.84 -13.21
N HIS A 13 -2.22 -22.11 -13.32
CA HIS A 13 -2.82 -23.09 -14.22
C HIS A 13 -3.74 -24.02 -13.43
N GLU A 14 -4.95 -24.25 -13.93
CA GLU A 14 -5.88 -25.24 -13.35
C GLU A 14 -5.92 -26.46 -14.27
N GLY A 15 -5.54 -27.63 -13.73
CA GLY A 15 -5.48 -28.88 -14.48
C GLY A 15 -5.07 -30.05 -13.59
N ASP A 16 -4.93 -31.23 -14.17
CA ASP A 16 -4.45 -32.42 -13.42
C ASP A 16 -2.92 -32.50 -13.40
N THR A 17 -2.26 -31.81 -14.33
CA THR A 17 -0.81 -31.69 -14.45
C THR A 17 -0.44 -30.23 -14.80
N PRO A 18 0.80 -29.78 -14.50
CA PRO A 18 1.26 -28.47 -14.96
C PRO A 18 1.34 -28.44 -16.49
N PRO A 19 1.20 -27.26 -17.13
CA PRO A 19 1.36 -27.12 -18.57
C PRO A 19 2.83 -27.32 -18.93
N GLU A 20 3.11 -27.75 -20.15
CA GLU A 20 4.49 -27.96 -20.66
C GLU A 20 5.31 -26.65 -20.59
N PHE A 21 4.66 -25.52 -20.93
CA PHE A 21 5.25 -24.19 -20.83
C PHE A 21 4.23 -23.20 -20.27
N CYS A 22 4.72 -22.25 -19.49
CA CYS A 22 3.91 -21.14 -19.00
C CYS A 22 3.43 -20.28 -20.20
N PRO A 23 2.12 -20.02 -20.35
CA PRO A 23 1.60 -19.21 -21.46
C PRO A 23 2.08 -17.75 -21.40
N ILE A 24 2.45 -17.27 -20.22
CA ILE A 24 2.86 -15.87 -19.97
C ILE A 24 4.38 -15.70 -20.18
N CYS A 25 5.20 -16.43 -19.41
CA CYS A 25 6.67 -16.22 -19.38
C CYS A 25 7.48 -17.32 -20.09
N LYS A 26 6.82 -18.32 -20.67
CA LYS A 26 7.43 -19.45 -21.39
C LYS A 26 8.35 -20.34 -20.52
N ALA A 27 8.32 -20.20 -19.21
CA ALA A 27 9.02 -21.10 -18.30
C ALA A 27 8.50 -22.55 -18.45
N SER A 28 9.39 -23.52 -18.33
CA SER A 28 9.07 -24.96 -18.46
C SER A 28 8.21 -25.45 -17.29
N ALA A 29 7.57 -26.62 -17.47
CA ALA A 29 6.73 -27.27 -16.45
C ALA A 29 7.41 -27.40 -15.09
N GLU A 30 8.73 -27.58 -15.04
CA GLU A 30 9.53 -27.69 -13.82
C GLU A 30 9.46 -26.45 -12.91
N LYS A 31 9.08 -25.30 -13.49
CA LYS A 31 8.90 -24.04 -12.77
C LYS A 31 7.50 -23.90 -12.18
N PHE A 32 6.66 -24.92 -12.31
CA PHE A 32 5.35 -24.93 -11.67
C PHE A 32 5.40 -25.72 -10.38
N LYS A 33 4.77 -25.18 -9.33
CA LYS A 33 4.52 -25.86 -8.08
C LYS A 33 3.03 -26.08 -7.90
N GLU A 34 2.64 -27.29 -7.48
CA GLU A 34 1.26 -27.58 -7.09
C GLU A 34 0.91 -26.71 -5.87
N GLN A 35 -0.15 -25.93 -5.97
CA GLN A 35 -0.71 -25.17 -4.86
C GLN A 35 -1.59 -26.14 -4.05
N VAL A 36 -1.07 -26.64 -2.95
CA VAL A 36 -1.79 -27.52 -2.01
C VAL A 36 -2.44 -26.62 -0.96
N GLY A 37 -3.78 -26.67 -0.89
CA GLY A 37 -4.55 -25.87 0.06
C GLY A 37 -4.96 -24.48 -0.47
N GLU A 38 -5.77 -23.79 0.30
CA GLU A 38 -6.10 -22.38 0.04
C GLU A 38 -4.85 -21.50 0.28
N LYS A 39 -4.75 -20.40 -0.50
CA LYS A 39 -3.74 -19.38 -0.20
C LYS A 39 -4.01 -18.85 1.21
N THR A 40 -3.05 -19.07 2.10
CA THR A 40 -3.10 -18.46 3.43
C THR A 40 -2.05 -17.36 3.51
N TRP A 41 -2.39 -16.28 4.16
CA TRP A 41 -1.42 -15.26 4.51
C TRP A 41 -0.43 -15.80 5.56
N ALA A 42 0.79 -15.30 5.57
CA ALA A 42 1.78 -15.65 6.61
C ALA A 42 1.29 -15.26 8.01
N ALA A 43 0.43 -14.24 8.08
CA ALA A 43 -0.33 -13.84 9.26
C ALA A 43 -1.73 -13.42 8.81
N GLU A 44 -2.71 -13.50 9.72
CA GLU A 44 -4.05 -12.99 9.45
C GLU A 44 -4.03 -11.45 9.37
N HIS A 45 -4.78 -10.91 8.40
CA HIS A 45 -5.03 -9.47 8.28
C HIS A 45 -6.29 -9.12 9.06
N VAL A 46 -6.15 -8.98 10.39
CA VAL A 46 -7.25 -8.64 11.28
C VAL A 46 -7.17 -7.18 11.66
N VAL A 47 -8.19 -6.40 11.25
CA VAL A 47 -8.25 -4.98 11.57
C VAL A 47 -8.52 -4.78 13.06
N GLY A 48 -7.65 -4.00 13.71
CA GLY A 48 -7.78 -3.64 15.12
C GLY A 48 -7.29 -4.71 16.09
N VAL A 49 -6.38 -5.58 15.68
CA VAL A 49 -5.80 -6.63 16.54
C VAL A 49 -5.07 -6.04 17.75
N ALA A 50 -4.55 -4.81 17.66
CA ALA A 50 -3.88 -4.12 18.76
C ALA A 50 -4.85 -3.45 19.76
N LYS A 51 -6.16 -3.50 19.52
CA LYS A 51 -7.13 -2.93 20.47
C LYS A 51 -7.02 -3.61 21.83
N GLY A 52 -6.84 -2.79 22.89
CA GLY A 52 -6.66 -3.25 24.26
C GLY A 52 -5.20 -3.55 24.64
N ALA A 53 -4.24 -3.32 23.74
CA ALA A 53 -2.82 -3.33 24.09
C ALA A 53 -2.48 -2.18 25.05
N PRO A 54 -1.35 -2.27 25.78
CA PRO A 54 -0.86 -1.16 26.60
C PRO A 54 -0.73 0.15 25.82
N GLN A 55 -0.99 1.28 26.48
CA GLN A 55 -1.05 2.58 25.80
C GLN A 55 0.26 2.94 25.08
N GLU A 56 1.40 2.61 25.66
CA GLU A 56 2.71 2.84 25.05
C GLU A 56 2.89 2.08 23.73
N ILE A 57 2.25 0.93 23.55
CA ILE A 57 2.26 0.17 22.29
C ILE A 57 1.35 0.87 21.27
N ILE A 58 0.17 1.29 21.67
CA ILE A 58 -0.76 2.03 20.79
C ILE A 58 -0.12 3.32 20.30
N ASP A 59 0.50 4.08 21.18
CA ASP A 59 1.16 5.35 20.85
C ASP A 59 2.37 5.11 19.91
N GLY A 60 3.14 4.04 20.15
CA GLY A 60 4.21 3.62 19.26
C GLY A 60 3.71 3.26 17.86
N LEU A 61 2.60 2.52 17.75
CA LEU A 61 2.00 2.17 16.46
C LEU A 61 1.47 3.40 15.70
N ARG A 62 0.85 4.36 16.40
CA ARG A 62 0.40 5.63 15.80
C ARG A 62 1.57 6.45 15.28
N MET A 63 2.63 6.58 16.07
CA MET A 63 3.83 7.30 15.68
C MET A 63 4.47 6.69 14.41
N ASN A 64 4.57 5.37 14.34
CA ASN A 64 5.06 4.69 13.13
C ASN A 64 4.11 4.91 11.95
N PHE A 65 2.81 4.75 12.12
CA PHE A 65 1.82 5.03 11.06
C PHE A 65 1.98 6.45 10.48
N GLU A 66 2.08 7.46 11.33
CA GLU A 66 2.28 8.85 10.90
C GLU A 66 3.63 9.06 10.21
N GLY A 67 4.70 8.43 10.70
CA GLY A 67 6.03 8.45 10.11
C GLY A 67 6.02 7.90 8.69
N GLU A 68 5.53 6.69 8.50
CA GLU A 68 5.46 6.03 7.19
C GLU A 68 4.59 6.83 6.19
N CYS A 69 3.44 7.34 6.63
CA CYS A 69 2.61 8.21 5.79
C CYS A 69 3.36 9.47 5.32
N SER A 70 4.20 10.05 6.18
CA SER A 70 5.02 11.22 5.85
C SER A 70 6.13 10.86 4.87
N GLU A 71 6.78 9.70 5.04
CA GLU A 71 7.85 9.22 4.16
C GLU A 71 7.37 8.94 2.74
N VAL A 72 6.15 8.44 2.56
CA VAL A 72 5.53 8.32 1.22
C VAL A 72 5.57 9.65 0.47
N GLY A 73 5.14 10.73 1.11
CA GLY A 73 5.13 12.06 0.49
C GLY A 73 6.54 12.59 0.21
N MET A 74 7.46 12.41 1.17
CA MET A 74 8.86 12.83 1.03
C MET A 74 9.57 12.11 -0.11
N TYR A 75 9.45 10.78 -0.20
CA TYR A 75 10.12 9.98 -1.23
C TYR A 75 9.58 10.28 -2.62
N LEU A 76 8.26 10.48 -2.78
CA LEU A 76 7.69 10.93 -4.05
C LEU A 76 8.20 12.34 -4.44
N ALA A 77 8.40 13.24 -3.50
CA ALA A 77 9.00 14.55 -3.78
C ALA A 77 10.47 14.42 -4.19
N MET A 78 11.25 13.55 -3.52
CA MET A 78 12.65 13.24 -3.89
C MET A 78 12.74 12.60 -5.28
N ALA A 79 11.80 11.71 -5.63
CA ALA A 79 11.71 11.14 -6.98
C ALA A 79 11.57 12.22 -8.05
N ARG A 80 10.64 13.18 -7.83
CA ARG A 80 10.43 14.31 -8.76
C ARG A 80 11.69 15.18 -8.91
N VAL A 81 12.45 15.39 -7.84
CA VAL A 81 13.75 16.12 -7.90
C VAL A 81 14.72 15.32 -8.76
N ALA A 82 14.92 14.04 -8.49
CA ALA A 82 15.85 13.19 -9.23
C ALA A 82 15.52 13.15 -10.74
N HIS A 83 14.24 13.02 -11.10
CA HIS A 83 13.82 13.07 -12.50
C HIS A 83 14.15 14.41 -13.17
N ARG A 84 13.91 15.53 -12.48
CA ARG A 84 14.24 16.87 -13.02
C ARG A 84 15.74 17.10 -13.18
N GLU A 85 16.56 16.48 -12.33
CA GLU A 85 18.02 16.55 -12.40
C GLU A 85 18.62 15.56 -13.42
N GLY A 86 17.82 14.70 -14.05
CA GLY A 86 18.27 13.75 -15.06
C GLY A 86 18.80 12.43 -14.50
N TYR A 87 18.38 12.05 -13.29
CA TYR A 87 18.70 10.77 -12.63
C TYR A 87 17.46 9.85 -12.54
N PRO A 88 16.95 9.36 -13.68
CA PRO A 88 15.69 8.61 -13.69
C PRO A 88 15.76 7.31 -12.87
N GLU A 89 16.91 6.64 -12.81
CA GLU A 89 17.11 5.43 -12.02
C GLU A 89 16.98 5.68 -10.51
N ILE A 90 17.44 6.86 -10.05
CA ILE A 90 17.27 7.30 -8.65
C ILE A 90 15.82 7.69 -8.40
N GLY A 91 15.17 8.35 -9.35
CA GLY A 91 13.75 8.68 -9.29
C GLY A 91 12.88 7.42 -9.13
N LEU A 92 13.10 6.41 -9.96
CA LEU A 92 12.40 5.11 -9.87
C LEU A 92 12.67 4.38 -8.55
N TYR A 93 13.88 4.48 -8.01
CA TYR A 93 14.19 3.93 -6.68
C TYR A 93 13.33 4.58 -5.59
N TRP A 94 13.23 5.93 -5.57
CA TRP A 94 12.41 6.64 -4.60
C TRP A 94 10.91 6.37 -4.76
N GLU A 95 10.40 6.23 -5.98
CA GLU A 95 9.00 5.83 -6.22
C GLU A 95 8.70 4.46 -5.64
N LYS A 96 9.62 3.51 -5.82
CA LYS A 96 9.49 2.16 -5.24
C LYS A 96 9.54 2.21 -3.71
N ALA A 97 10.50 2.94 -3.13
CA ALA A 97 10.60 3.10 -1.68
C ALA A 97 9.31 3.72 -1.10
N ALA A 98 8.76 4.77 -1.75
CA ALA A 98 7.49 5.36 -1.32
C ALA A 98 6.34 4.33 -1.28
N TYR A 99 6.30 3.39 -2.21
CA TYR A 99 5.30 2.33 -2.19
C TYR A 99 5.55 1.33 -1.05
N GLU A 100 6.81 1.01 -0.75
CA GLU A 100 7.17 0.15 0.40
C GLU A 100 6.72 0.79 1.72
N GLU A 101 6.94 2.10 1.91
CA GLU A 101 6.45 2.82 3.10
C GLU A 101 4.91 2.89 3.16
N ALA A 102 4.24 2.97 2.02
CA ALA A 102 2.78 2.89 1.99
C ALA A 102 2.25 1.54 2.48
N GLU A 103 2.93 0.43 2.17
CA GLU A 103 2.59 -0.91 2.68
C GLU A 103 2.85 -1.01 4.20
N HIS A 104 3.95 -0.41 4.71
CA HIS A 104 4.21 -0.33 6.14
C HIS A 104 3.11 0.45 6.86
N ALA A 105 2.76 1.64 6.36
CA ALA A 105 1.68 2.46 6.90
C ALA A 105 0.35 1.69 6.91
N ALA A 106 0.00 0.99 5.83
CA ALA A 106 -1.20 0.18 5.74
C ALA A 106 -1.24 -0.89 6.84
N LYS A 107 -0.10 -1.53 7.13
CA LYS A 107 -0.01 -2.53 8.18
C LYS A 107 -0.22 -1.93 9.57
N PHE A 108 0.38 -0.79 9.86
CA PHE A 108 0.13 -0.10 11.14
C PHE A 108 -1.34 0.35 11.28
N ALA A 109 -1.95 0.84 10.18
CA ALA A 109 -3.37 1.18 10.16
C ALA A 109 -4.27 -0.03 10.46
N GLU A 110 -3.98 -1.20 9.89
CA GLU A 110 -4.70 -2.44 10.17
C GLU A 110 -4.55 -2.86 11.63
N LEU A 111 -3.33 -2.83 12.19
CA LEU A 111 -3.08 -3.18 13.59
C LEU A 111 -3.92 -2.31 14.54
N LEU A 112 -3.94 -1.00 14.31
CA LEU A 112 -4.68 -0.04 15.12
C LEU A 112 -6.20 -0.16 14.93
N GLY A 113 -6.68 -0.31 13.70
CA GLY A 113 -8.11 -0.32 13.37
C GLY A 113 -8.81 1.00 13.74
N GLU A 114 -8.09 2.13 13.66
CA GLU A 114 -8.59 3.47 13.96
C GLU A 114 -9.04 4.22 12.70
N VAL A 115 -8.29 4.09 11.62
CA VAL A 115 -8.53 4.79 10.34
C VAL A 115 -9.10 3.87 9.26
N VAL A 116 -9.18 2.58 9.52
CA VAL A 116 -9.71 1.55 8.63
C VAL A 116 -10.56 0.56 9.41
N THR A 117 -11.57 0.00 8.74
CA THR A 117 -12.44 -1.05 9.28
C THR A 117 -12.48 -2.23 8.30
N ASP A 118 -13.01 -3.36 8.72
CA ASP A 118 -13.27 -4.55 7.92
C ASP A 118 -14.49 -4.43 6.97
N SER A 119 -15.10 -3.24 6.87
CA SER A 119 -16.23 -2.95 6.02
C SER A 119 -15.88 -1.92 4.95
N THR A 120 -15.84 -2.34 3.68
CA THR A 120 -15.63 -1.43 2.53
C THR A 120 -16.62 -0.27 2.53
N LYS A 121 -17.91 -0.53 2.81
CA LYS A 121 -18.94 0.51 2.87
C LYS A 121 -18.60 1.56 3.93
N LYS A 122 -18.27 1.12 5.14
CA LYS A 122 -17.94 2.01 6.25
C LYS A 122 -16.65 2.82 5.98
N ASN A 123 -15.65 2.20 5.39
CA ASN A 123 -14.41 2.88 4.98
C ASN A 123 -14.69 3.98 3.95
N LEU A 124 -15.58 3.73 2.98
CA LEU A 124 -15.99 4.75 2.00
C LEU A 124 -16.74 5.91 2.67
N GLU A 125 -17.71 5.63 3.54
CA GLU A 125 -18.45 6.65 4.29
C GLU A 125 -17.52 7.56 5.10
N MET A 126 -16.58 6.96 5.85
CA MET A 126 -15.58 7.70 6.63
C MET A 126 -14.69 8.58 5.74
N ARG A 127 -14.29 8.11 4.56
CA ARG A 127 -13.42 8.86 3.65
C ARG A 127 -14.14 10.01 2.98
N VAL A 128 -15.39 9.81 2.54
CA VAL A 128 -16.19 10.89 1.95
C VAL A 128 -16.33 12.06 2.92
N GLU A 129 -16.63 11.78 4.19
CA GLU A 129 -16.76 12.82 5.22
C GLU A 129 -15.43 13.54 5.49
N ALA A 130 -14.33 12.79 5.63
CA ALA A 130 -13.02 13.35 5.86
C ALA A 130 -12.50 14.18 4.68
N GLU A 131 -12.71 13.74 3.43
CA GLU A 131 -12.31 14.48 2.24
C GLU A 131 -13.11 15.77 2.07
N ASN A 132 -14.40 15.77 2.42
CA ASN A 132 -15.21 16.99 2.43
C ASN A 132 -14.63 18.03 3.40
N GLY A 133 -14.29 17.65 4.61
CA GLY A 133 -13.66 18.53 5.59
C GLY A 133 -12.27 19.03 5.16
N ALA A 134 -11.43 18.12 4.66
CA ALA A 134 -10.09 18.45 4.18
C ALA A 134 -10.12 19.42 2.97
N THR A 135 -11.10 19.26 2.09
CA THR A 135 -11.28 20.15 0.93
C THR A 135 -11.65 21.58 1.38
N ALA A 136 -12.55 21.73 2.35
CA ALA A 136 -12.89 23.03 2.91
C ALA A 136 -11.66 23.75 3.49
N GLY A 137 -10.84 23.06 4.27
CA GLY A 137 -9.60 23.62 4.82
C GLY A 137 -8.59 24.04 3.75
N LYS A 138 -8.42 23.26 2.69
CA LYS A 138 -7.55 23.61 1.55
C LYS A 138 -8.05 24.86 0.82
N VAL A 139 -9.36 25.03 0.63
CA VAL A 139 -9.95 26.23 0.03
C VAL A 139 -9.65 27.46 0.88
N ASP A 140 -9.77 27.38 2.18
CA ASP A 140 -9.51 28.53 3.06
C ASP A 140 -8.01 28.88 3.07
N LEU A 141 -7.13 27.90 3.07
CA LEU A 141 -5.69 28.13 2.93
C LEU A 141 -5.35 28.79 1.58
N ALA A 142 -5.94 28.31 0.49
CA ALA A 142 -5.73 28.89 -0.85
C ALA A 142 -6.22 30.35 -0.93
N LYS A 143 -7.38 30.67 -0.36
CA LYS A 143 -7.86 32.06 -0.25
C LYS A 143 -6.87 32.93 0.49
N ARG A 144 -6.35 32.45 1.63
CA ARG A 144 -5.38 33.20 2.42
C ARG A 144 -4.05 33.38 1.69
N ALA A 145 -3.57 32.38 0.99
CA ALA A 145 -2.37 32.50 0.14
C ALA A 145 -2.56 33.58 -0.94
N LYS A 146 -3.72 33.62 -1.59
CA LYS A 146 -4.04 34.64 -2.60
C LYS A 146 -4.06 36.06 -2.03
N GLU A 147 -4.64 36.26 -0.84
CA GLU A 147 -4.60 37.55 -0.14
C GLU A 147 -3.18 38.05 0.13
N LEU A 148 -2.24 37.11 0.32
CA LEU A 148 -0.81 37.37 0.59
C LEU A 148 0.04 37.43 -0.68
N ASN A 149 -0.56 37.32 -1.89
CA ASN A 149 0.12 37.20 -3.20
C ASN A 149 1.10 36.01 -3.25
N LEU A 150 0.73 34.88 -2.65
CA LEU A 150 1.49 33.62 -2.65
C LEU A 150 0.86 32.56 -3.56
N ASP A 151 -0.08 32.93 -4.42
CA ASP A 151 -0.69 32.06 -5.41
C ASP A 151 0.27 31.87 -6.59
N ALA A 152 0.76 30.62 -6.76
CA ALA A 152 1.59 30.22 -7.87
C ALA A 152 0.79 29.34 -8.83
#